data_57dd0b647c2ff64f06c0c87834921df8
#
_entry.id   57dd0b647c2ff64f06c0c87834921df8
#
_cell.length_a   1.000
_cell.length_b   1.000
_cell.length_c   1.000
_cell.angle_alpha   90.00
_cell.angle_beta   90.00
_cell.angle_gamma   90.00
#
_symmetry.space_group_name_H-M   'P 1'
#
loop_
_entity.id
_entity.type
_entity.pdbx_description
1 polymer ?
#
loop_
_entity_poly.entity_id
_entity_poly.type
_entity_poly.pdbx_seq_one_letter_code
_entity_poly.pdbx_strand_id
1 'polypeptide(L)'
;RGVEYVEVRLMDLDPFVPVGITAPTMRLLDVFLLHCLLSDSPPDTPQEITELKRNQHLTAERGREPGLCLVRNGQNVALVDWAAQVLQECAPLAAALDASHHSTDYSTALASARATLANPVQTPSARVLEQMAREHGNNFTSFSTHQSAQARDALLDLPWSDAQHARFTAMAEESVAAQKAIEAADALPFEEWRQHYMAAQGLG
;
A
#
# COMPACT_ATOMS: atom_id res chain seq x y z
N ARG A 1 -14.18 -12.69 -20.06
CA ARG A 1 -14.30 -11.74 -18.96
C ARG A 1 -13.01 -10.98 -18.86
N GLY A 2 -13.07 -9.66 -18.64
CA GLY A 2 -11.90 -8.81 -18.48
C GLY A 2 -11.43 -8.74 -17.02
N VAL A 3 -10.52 -7.78 -16.73
CA VAL A 3 -10.06 -7.47 -15.37
C VAL A 3 -11.22 -6.80 -14.63
N GLU A 4 -11.58 -7.34 -13.46
CA GLU A 4 -12.67 -6.80 -12.63
C GLU A 4 -12.16 -5.77 -11.61
N TYR A 5 -10.93 -5.94 -11.09
CA TYR A 5 -10.28 -4.99 -10.19
C TYR A 5 -8.75 -5.13 -10.24
N VAL A 6 -8.07 -4.14 -9.70
CA VAL A 6 -6.62 -4.13 -9.52
C VAL A 6 -6.32 -3.99 -8.04
N GLU A 7 -5.36 -4.76 -7.54
CA GLU A 7 -4.93 -4.72 -6.15
C GLU A 7 -3.46 -4.30 -6.07
N VAL A 8 -3.18 -3.25 -5.32
CA VAL A 8 -1.81 -2.82 -5.02
C VAL A 8 -1.38 -3.46 -3.71
N ARG A 9 -0.36 -4.30 -3.79
CA ARG A 9 0.26 -4.96 -2.63
C ARG A 9 1.66 -4.42 -2.39
N LEU A 10 2.27 -4.80 -1.29
CA LEU A 10 3.66 -4.47 -0.95
C LEU A 10 3.91 -2.99 -0.68
N MET A 11 2.87 -2.25 -0.33
CA MET A 11 3.05 -0.90 0.21
C MET A 11 3.23 -0.99 1.73
N ASP A 12 4.29 -0.36 2.21
CA ASP A 12 4.47 -0.18 3.65
C ASP A 12 3.41 0.78 4.21
N LEU A 13 2.92 0.48 5.40
CA LEU A 13 2.13 1.45 6.15
C LEU A 13 3.01 2.64 6.56
N ASP A 14 2.47 3.85 6.45
CA ASP A 14 3.10 5.04 7.03
C ASP A 14 2.72 5.12 8.52
N PRO A 15 3.63 4.81 9.45
CA PRO A 15 3.31 4.80 10.88
C PRO A 15 3.12 6.20 11.47
N PHE A 16 3.35 7.26 10.69
CA PHE A 16 3.20 8.64 11.11
C PHE A 16 1.80 9.21 10.87
N VAL A 17 0.90 8.39 10.32
CA VAL A 17 -0.50 8.76 10.11
C VAL A 17 -1.44 7.69 10.70
N PRO A 18 -2.57 8.10 11.31
CA PRO A 18 -3.43 7.18 12.07
C PRO A 18 -3.97 5.99 11.28
N VAL A 19 -4.18 6.16 9.97
CA VAL A 19 -4.74 5.11 9.09
C VAL A 19 -3.70 4.42 8.20
N GLY A 20 -2.41 4.74 8.39
CA GLY A 20 -1.30 4.10 7.68
C GLY A 20 -1.12 4.48 6.21
N ILE A 21 -1.96 5.37 5.67
CA ILE A 21 -1.87 5.89 4.30
C ILE A 21 -2.36 7.32 4.25
N THR A 22 -1.72 8.15 3.42
CA THR A 22 -2.12 9.55 3.23
C THR A 22 -2.96 9.73 1.96
N ALA A 23 -3.79 10.78 1.92
CA ALA A 23 -4.51 11.14 0.70
C ALA A 23 -3.57 11.44 -0.49
N PRO A 24 -2.43 12.13 -0.34
CA PRO A 24 -1.45 12.25 -1.42
C PRO A 24 -0.93 10.91 -1.94
N THR A 25 -0.68 9.93 -1.06
CA THR A 25 -0.27 8.58 -1.48
C THR A 25 -1.36 7.90 -2.31
N MET A 26 -2.62 7.97 -1.89
CA MET A 26 -3.75 7.40 -2.64
C MET A 26 -3.88 8.05 -4.01
N ARG A 27 -3.80 9.39 -4.10
CA ARG A 27 -3.84 10.11 -5.38
C ARG A 27 -2.69 9.77 -6.31
N LEU A 28 -1.48 9.59 -5.76
CA LEU A 28 -0.33 9.12 -6.54
C LEU A 28 -0.59 7.73 -7.13
N LEU A 29 -1.19 6.83 -6.35
CA LEU A 29 -1.57 5.50 -6.83
C LEU A 29 -2.61 5.56 -7.94
N ASP A 30 -3.65 6.38 -7.80
CA ASP A 30 -4.65 6.57 -8.86
C ASP A 30 -4.00 7.01 -10.18
N VAL A 31 -3.13 8.02 -10.13
CA VAL A 31 -2.38 8.48 -11.31
C VAL A 31 -1.49 7.39 -11.88
N PHE A 32 -0.77 6.66 -11.03
CA PHE A 32 0.12 5.59 -11.45
C PHE A 32 -0.63 4.42 -12.08
N LEU A 33 -1.77 4.01 -11.52
CA LEU A 33 -2.59 2.94 -12.08
C LEU A 33 -3.19 3.33 -13.44
N LEU A 34 -3.60 4.59 -13.60
CA LEU A 34 -4.03 5.11 -14.91
C LEU A 34 -2.87 5.15 -15.89
N HIS A 35 -1.67 5.53 -15.47
CA HIS A 35 -0.47 5.46 -16.30
C HIS A 35 -0.23 4.01 -16.77
N CYS A 36 -0.27 3.03 -15.87
CA CYS A 36 -0.13 1.62 -16.23
C CYS A 36 -1.21 1.14 -17.23
N LEU A 37 -2.46 1.60 -17.03
CA LEU A 37 -3.58 1.23 -17.91
C LEU A 37 -3.42 1.78 -19.34
N LEU A 38 -2.88 2.99 -19.48
CA LEU A 38 -2.81 3.71 -20.76
C LEU A 38 -1.46 3.53 -21.46
N SER A 39 -0.47 2.96 -20.80
CA SER A 39 0.83 2.65 -21.37
C SER A 39 0.80 1.35 -22.18
N ASP A 40 1.67 1.24 -23.17
CA ASP A 40 1.89 -0.01 -23.87
C ASP A 40 2.36 -1.10 -22.90
N SER A 41 1.67 -2.22 -22.91
CA SER A 41 1.95 -3.36 -22.02
C SER A 41 2.04 -4.65 -22.86
N PRO A 42 3.17 -4.89 -23.54
CA PRO A 42 3.39 -6.13 -24.27
C PRO A 42 3.45 -7.32 -23.27
N PRO A 43 3.19 -8.56 -23.71
CA PRO A 43 3.39 -9.75 -22.90
C PRO A 43 4.83 -9.81 -22.35
N ASP A 44 4.96 -10.12 -21.08
CA ASP A 44 6.25 -10.32 -20.42
C ASP A 44 6.95 -11.61 -20.90
N THR A 45 8.27 -11.62 -20.76
CA THR A 45 9.11 -12.78 -21.07
C THR A 45 9.64 -13.41 -19.78
N PRO A 46 10.05 -14.69 -19.78
CA PRO A 46 10.69 -15.33 -18.62
C PRO A 46 11.92 -14.57 -18.10
N GLN A 47 12.67 -13.93 -19.01
CA GLN A 47 13.80 -13.09 -18.62
C GLN A 47 13.32 -11.85 -17.87
N GLU A 48 12.34 -11.14 -18.41
CA GLU A 48 11.78 -9.93 -17.82
C GLU A 48 11.18 -10.23 -16.42
N ILE A 49 10.43 -11.33 -16.28
CA ILE A 49 9.90 -11.77 -14.98
C ILE A 49 11.03 -11.95 -13.95
N THR A 50 12.17 -12.51 -14.38
CA THR A 50 13.34 -12.70 -13.51
C THR A 50 13.96 -11.35 -13.13
N GLU A 51 14.08 -10.43 -14.08
CA GLU A 51 14.60 -9.08 -13.87
C GLU A 51 13.70 -8.29 -12.91
N LEU A 52 12.39 -8.32 -13.11
CA LEU A 52 11.40 -7.65 -12.25
C LEU A 52 11.45 -8.17 -10.81
N LYS A 53 11.52 -9.48 -10.63
CA LYS A 53 11.66 -10.09 -9.29
C LYS A 53 12.93 -9.62 -8.59
N ARG A 54 14.07 -9.61 -9.30
CA ARG A 54 15.33 -9.10 -8.77
C ARG A 54 15.24 -7.63 -8.39
N ASN A 55 14.68 -6.80 -9.28
CA ASN A 55 14.51 -5.37 -9.04
C ASN A 55 13.65 -5.10 -7.81
N GLN A 56 12.56 -5.84 -7.63
CA GLN A 56 11.70 -5.74 -6.46
C GLN A 56 12.47 -6.01 -5.16
N HIS A 57 13.24 -7.09 -5.09
CA HIS A 57 14.06 -7.40 -3.92
C HIS A 57 15.13 -6.34 -3.66
N LEU A 58 15.85 -5.92 -4.69
CA LEU A 58 16.85 -4.87 -4.56
C LEU A 58 16.26 -3.55 -4.05
N THR A 59 15.09 -3.16 -4.57
CA THR A 59 14.43 -1.94 -4.14
C THR A 59 13.94 -2.05 -2.69
N ALA A 60 13.39 -3.19 -2.29
CA ALA A 60 12.96 -3.42 -0.91
C ALA A 60 14.14 -3.35 0.09
N GLU A 61 15.27 -3.94 -0.27
CA GLU A 61 16.44 -4.04 0.62
C GLU A 61 17.30 -2.76 0.60
N ARG A 62 17.47 -2.14 -0.57
CA ARG A 62 18.48 -1.12 -0.83
C ARG A 62 17.96 0.11 -1.58
N GLY A 63 16.64 0.30 -1.70
CA GLY A 63 16.02 1.34 -2.54
C GLY A 63 16.46 2.78 -2.25
N ARG A 64 17.01 3.06 -1.06
CA ARG A 64 17.56 4.36 -0.68
C ARG A 64 19.08 4.49 -0.89
N GLU A 65 19.73 3.45 -1.41
CA GLU A 65 21.17 3.47 -1.65
C GLU A 65 21.49 4.42 -2.81
N PRO A 66 22.43 5.36 -2.63
CA PRO A 66 22.87 6.25 -3.71
C PRO A 66 23.44 5.46 -4.90
N GLY A 67 22.97 5.77 -6.10
CA GLY A 67 23.46 5.15 -7.33
C GLY A 67 22.96 3.71 -7.56
N LEU A 68 21.97 3.23 -6.80
CA LEU A 68 21.38 1.92 -7.05
C LEU A 68 20.86 1.84 -8.49
N CYS A 69 21.28 0.80 -9.21
CA CYS A 69 20.80 0.48 -10.55
C CYS A 69 19.89 -0.75 -10.53
N LEU A 70 18.83 -0.67 -11.32
CA LEU A 70 17.91 -1.75 -11.63
C LEU A 70 18.13 -2.23 -13.06
N VAL A 71 17.61 -3.41 -13.40
CA VAL A 71 17.67 -3.93 -14.77
C VAL A 71 16.37 -3.63 -15.49
N ARG A 72 16.44 -3.00 -16.66
CA ARG A 72 15.31 -2.73 -17.55
C ARG A 72 15.69 -3.17 -18.96
N ASN A 73 14.98 -4.15 -19.52
CA ASN A 73 15.27 -4.72 -20.85
C ASN A 73 16.75 -5.16 -20.99
N GLY A 74 17.28 -5.84 -20.00
CA GLY A 74 18.67 -6.31 -19.98
C GLY A 74 19.73 -5.23 -19.73
N GLN A 75 19.36 -3.98 -19.50
CA GLN A 75 20.28 -2.86 -19.28
C GLN A 75 20.17 -2.32 -17.84
N ASN A 76 21.30 -1.88 -17.28
CA ASN A 76 21.30 -1.21 -16.00
C ASN A 76 20.83 0.23 -16.15
N VAL A 77 19.80 0.60 -15.38
CA VAL A 77 19.23 1.95 -15.31
C VAL A 77 19.24 2.39 -13.85
N ALA A 78 19.67 3.62 -13.56
CA ALA A 78 19.60 4.14 -12.20
C ALA A 78 18.12 4.20 -11.73
N LEU A 79 17.86 3.69 -10.52
CA LEU A 79 16.52 3.69 -9.93
C LEU A 79 15.88 5.09 -9.95
N VAL A 80 16.67 6.10 -9.56
CA VAL A 80 16.21 7.50 -9.48
C VAL A 80 15.81 8.02 -10.86
N ASP A 81 16.59 7.71 -11.91
CA ASP A 81 16.31 8.17 -13.27
C ASP A 81 15.05 7.49 -13.83
N TRP A 82 14.90 6.18 -13.61
CA TRP A 82 13.69 5.45 -14.03
C TRP A 82 12.46 5.94 -13.30
N ALA A 83 12.53 6.10 -11.98
CA ALA A 83 11.43 6.65 -11.20
C ALA A 83 11.06 8.09 -11.62
N ALA A 84 12.06 8.94 -11.91
CA ALA A 84 11.82 10.30 -12.39
C ALA A 84 11.11 10.30 -13.76
N GLN A 85 11.50 9.39 -14.67
CA GLN A 85 10.83 9.21 -15.95
C GLN A 85 9.36 8.84 -15.76
N VAL A 86 9.05 7.82 -14.94
CA VAL A 86 7.67 7.38 -14.66
C VAL A 86 6.84 8.52 -14.06
N LEU A 87 7.40 9.26 -13.08
CA LEU A 87 6.70 10.41 -12.50
C LEU A 87 6.47 11.53 -13.52
N GLN A 88 7.33 11.67 -14.53
CA GLN A 88 7.11 12.63 -15.60
C GLN A 88 6.00 12.19 -16.55
N GLU A 89 5.96 10.91 -16.90
CA GLU A 89 4.90 10.32 -17.74
C GLU A 89 3.53 10.38 -17.04
N CYS A 90 3.48 10.36 -15.72
CA CYS A 90 2.28 10.57 -14.91
C CYS A 90 1.74 12.02 -14.93
N ALA A 91 2.55 13.02 -15.29
CA ALA A 91 2.15 14.43 -15.16
C ALA A 91 0.90 14.84 -15.96
N PRO A 92 0.72 14.46 -17.23
CA PRO A 92 -0.50 14.80 -17.99
C PRO A 92 -1.76 14.15 -17.39
N LEU A 93 -1.64 12.97 -16.78
CA LEU A 93 -2.76 12.28 -16.11
C LEU A 93 -3.16 12.99 -14.83
N ALA A 94 -2.18 13.39 -14.02
CA ALA A 94 -2.45 14.19 -12.82
C ALA A 94 -3.16 15.50 -13.17
N ALA A 95 -2.73 16.20 -14.23
CA ALA A 95 -3.38 17.42 -14.70
C ALA A 95 -4.81 17.17 -15.20
N ALA A 96 -5.06 16.07 -15.89
CA ALA A 96 -6.41 15.71 -16.36
C ALA A 96 -7.35 15.39 -15.18
N LEU A 97 -6.87 14.67 -14.17
CA LEU A 97 -7.62 14.40 -12.95
C LEU A 97 -7.91 15.69 -12.18
N ASP A 98 -6.93 16.57 -12.01
CA ASP A 98 -7.12 17.87 -11.37
C ASP A 98 -8.19 18.71 -12.09
N ALA A 99 -8.16 18.74 -13.42
CA ALA A 99 -9.17 19.43 -14.20
C ALA A 99 -10.58 18.84 -14.01
N SER A 100 -10.68 17.51 -13.98
CA SER A 100 -11.95 16.79 -13.75
C SER A 100 -12.52 17.01 -12.36
N HIS A 101 -11.67 17.09 -11.35
CA HIS A 101 -12.06 17.27 -9.95
C HIS A 101 -12.05 18.73 -9.49
N HIS A 102 -11.74 19.68 -10.35
CA HIS A 102 -11.58 21.09 -10.03
C HIS A 102 -10.63 21.34 -8.84
N SER A 103 -9.51 20.62 -8.81
CA SER A 103 -8.50 20.65 -7.76
C SER A 103 -7.08 20.75 -8.32
N THR A 104 -6.08 20.78 -7.44
CA THR A 104 -4.65 20.65 -7.76
C THR A 104 -4.02 19.50 -6.98
N ASP A 105 -4.84 18.65 -6.42
CA ASP A 105 -4.43 17.64 -5.45
C ASP A 105 -3.57 16.54 -6.05
N TYR A 106 -3.86 16.12 -7.27
CA TYR A 106 -3.11 15.08 -7.98
C TYR A 106 -1.72 15.58 -8.42
N SER A 107 -1.66 16.78 -8.98
CA SER A 107 -0.38 17.43 -9.32
C SER A 107 0.46 17.70 -8.07
N THR A 108 -0.15 18.07 -6.95
CA THR A 108 0.52 18.27 -5.66
C THR A 108 1.07 16.94 -5.12
N ALA A 109 0.31 15.85 -5.20
CA ALA A 109 0.76 14.51 -4.81
C ALA A 109 1.97 14.05 -5.64
N LEU A 110 1.92 14.29 -6.95
CA LEU A 110 3.03 13.98 -7.86
C LEU A 110 4.28 14.83 -7.56
N ALA A 111 4.11 16.12 -7.24
CA ALA A 111 5.21 16.99 -6.83
C ALA A 111 5.84 16.51 -5.51
N SER A 112 5.03 16.06 -4.54
CA SER A 112 5.51 15.47 -3.29
C SER A 112 6.32 14.19 -3.54
N ALA A 113 5.87 13.30 -4.43
CA ALA A 113 6.61 12.11 -4.80
C ALA A 113 7.97 12.44 -5.43
N ARG A 114 8.03 13.45 -6.30
CA ARG A 114 9.29 13.95 -6.89
C ARG A 114 10.24 14.51 -5.83
N ALA A 115 9.71 15.26 -4.86
CA ALA A 115 10.52 15.78 -3.76
C ALA A 115 11.10 14.64 -2.90
N THR A 116 10.31 13.61 -2.60
CA THR A 116 10.77 12.43 -1.88
C THR A 116 11.83 11.64 -2.66
N LEU A 117 11.66 11.50 -3.98
CA LEU A 117 12.65 10.86 -4.86
C LEU A 117 13.99 11.62 -4.85
N ALA A 118 13.94 12.96 -4.87
CA ALA A 118 15.12 13.82 -4.80
C ALA A 118 15.78 13.81 -3.40
N ASN A 119 15.02 13.51 -2.35
CA ASN A 119 15.51 13.48 -0.98
C ASN A 119 15.02 12.22 -0.24
N PRO A 120 15.72 11.08 -0.38
CA PRO A 120 15.32 9.79 0.19
C PRO A 120 15.17 9.77 1.72
N VAL A 121 15.73 10.75 2.44
CA VAL A 121 15.54 10.86 3.90
C VAL A 121 14.10 11.22 4.28
N GLN A 122 13.30 11.70 3.33
CA GLN A 122 11.87 11.99 3.53
C GLN A 122 10.97 10.75 3.40
N THR A 123 11.51 9.61 2.97
CA THR A 123 10.73 8.37 2.88
C THR A 123 10.26 7.93 4.28
N PRO A 124 9.06 7.32 4.41
CA PRO A 124 8.59 6.80 5.70
C PRO A 124 9.62 5.88 6.36
N SER A 125 10.27 4.99 5.61
CA SER A 125 11.29 4.08 6.14
C SER A 125 12.52 4.79 6.71
N ALA A 126 12.97 5.90 6.09
CA ALA A 126 14.08 6.69 6.63
C ALA A 126 13.70 7.40 7.92
N ARG A 127 12.49 7.99 7.96
CA ARG A 127 11.95 8.65 9.15
C ARG A 127 11.76 7.68 10.31
N VAL A 128 11.34 6.44 10.05
CA VAL A 128 11.26 5.38 11.08
C VAL A 128 12.62 5.14 11.72
N LEU A 129 13.66 4.93 10.91
CA LEU A 129 15.01 4.68 11.43
C LEU A 129 15.55 5.88 12.20
N GLU A 130 15.33 7.09 11.71
CA GLU A 130 15.73 8.33 12.41
C GLU A 130 15.04 8.45 13.77
N GLN A 131 13.71 8.29 13.83
CA GLN A 131 12.99 8.40 15.10
C GLN A 131 13.33 7.28 16.07
N MET A 132 13.51 6.05 15.58
CA MET A 132 13.97 4.92 16.40
C MET A 132 15.31 5.25 17.06
N ALA A 133 16.28 5.80 16.32
CA ALA A 133 17.58 6.16 16.84
C ALA A 133 17.50 7.29 17.87
N ARG A 134 16.71 8.34 17.57
CA ARG A 134 16.63 9.54 18.37
C ARG A 134 15.83 9.36 19.66
N GLU A 135 14.72 8.62 19.63
CA GLU A 135 13.71 8.62 20.69
C GLU A 135 13.47 7.25 21.32
N HIS A 136 13.87 6.17 20.65
CA HIS A 136 13.52 4.80 21.06
C HIS A 136 14.74 3.88 21.25
N GLY A 137 15.95 4.41 21.30
CA GLY A 137 17.17 3.62 21.51
C GLY A 137 17.36 2.50 20.48
N ASN A 138 17.00 2.74 19.21
CA ASN A 138 16.98 1.77 18.10
C ASN A 138 16.07 0.55 18.35
N ASN A 139 15.04 0.68 19.17
CA ASN A 139 14.11 -0.40 19.48
C ASN A 139 12.81 -0.24 18.68
N PHE A 140 12.59 -1.14 17.72
CA PHE A 140 11.40 -1.11 16.86
C PHE A 140 10.09 -1.35 17.64
N THR A 141 10.10 -2.23 18.64
CA THR A 141 8.91 -2.48 19.47
C THR A 141 8.51 -1.23 20.26
N SER A 142 9.48 -0.53 20.86
CA SER A 142 9.22 0.74 21.55
C SER A 142 8.63 1.79 20.60
N PHE A 143 9.22 1.95 19.41
CA PHE A 143 8.72 2.85 18.37
C PHE A 143 7.29 2.49 17.94
N SER A 144 7.05 1.24 17.56
CA SER A 144 5.75 0.81 17.02
C SER A 144 4.65 0.90 18.09
N THR A 145 4.94 0.56 19.34
CA THR A 145 3.98 0.72 20.46
C THR A 145 3.61 2.19 20.67
N HIS A 146 4.60 3.09 20.61
CA HIS A 146 4.37 4.52 20.74
C HIS A 146 3.49 5.06 19.60
N GLN A 147 3.83 4.75 18.33
CA GLN A 147 3.04 5.18 17.17
C GLN A 147 1.62 4.60 17.19
N SER A 148 1.46 3.33 17.59
CA SER A 148 0.15 2.70 17.70
C SER A 148 -0.73 3.37 18.76
N ALA A 149 -0.14 3.78 19.89
CA ALA A 149 -0.84 4.52 20.94
C ALA A 149 -1.31 5.90 20.42
N GLN A 150 -0.43 6.64 19.73
CA GLN A 150 -0.78 7.93 19.13
C GLN A 150 -1.89 7.79 18.07
N ALA A 151 -1.79 6.79 17.20
CA ALA A 151 -2.82 6.53 16.18
C ALA A 151 -4.16 6.18 16.81
N ARG A 152 -4.17 5.32 17.84
CA ARG A 152 -5.38 4.98 18.61
C ARG A 152 -6.01 6.22 19.21
N ASP A 153 -5.23 7.04 19.91
CA ASP A 153 -5.77 8.22 20.58
C ASP A 153 -6.33 9.22 19.56
N ALA A 154 -5.63 9.48 18.45
CA ALA A 154 -6.12 10.31 17.37
C ALA A 154 -7.43 9.79 16.72
N LEU A 155 -7.59 8.47 16.59
CA LEU A 155 -8.80 7.87 16.06
C LEU A 155 -9.97 7.91 17.06
N LEU A 156 -9.70 7.75 18.35
CA LEU A 156 -10.72 7.84 19.40
C LEU A 156 -11.24 9.28 19.58
N ASP A 157 -10.41 10.28 19.31
CA ASP A 157 -10.77 11.69 19.38
C ASP A 157 -11.60 12.18 18.17
N LEU A 158 -11.79 11.33 17.15
CA LEU A 158 -12.61 11.70 16.00
C LEU A 158 -14.07 11.88 16.41
N PRO A 159 -14.73 12.99 16.00
CA PRO A 159 -16.13 13.21 16.31
C PRO A 159 -17.02 12.21 15.57
N TRP A 160 -17.87 11.52 16.31
CA TRP A 160 -18.88 10.61 15.77
C TRP A 160 -20.26 11.20 16.00
N SER A 161 -21.10 11.21 14.98
CA SER A 161 -22.52 11.53 15.16
C SER A 161 -23.25 10.37 15.86
N ASP A 162 -24.32 10.69 16.58
CA ASP A 162 -25.16 9.66 17.22
C ASP A 162 -25.64 8.60 16.22
N ALA A 163 -25.95 9.01 14.98
CA ALA A 163 -26.35 8.10 13.91
C ALA A 163 -25.22 7.14 13.50
N GLN A 164 -23.97 7.62 13.41
CA GLN A 164 -22.81 6.77 13.13
C GLN A 164 -22.58 5.80 14.27
N HIS A 165 -22.64 6.27 15.52
CA HIS A 165 -22.49 5.43 16.70
C HIS A 165 -23.53 4.32 16.73
N ALA A 166 -24.82 4.64 16.57
CA ALA A 166 -25.91 3.67 16.53
C ALA A 166 -25.73 2.63 15.41
N ARG A 167 -25.33 3.11 14.20
CA ARG A 167 -25.07 2.21 13.06
C ARG A 167 -23.97 1.20 13.36
N PHE A 168 -22.81 1.66 13.84
CA PHE A 168 -21.69 0.76 14.10
C PHE A 168 -21.93 -0.16 15.28
N THR A 169 -22.69 0.28 16.30
CA THR A 169 -23.13 -0.60 17.40
C THR A 169 -24.01 -1.72 16.87
N ALA A 170 -25.03 -1.42 16.06
CA ALA A 170 -25.89 -2.43 15.45
C ALA A 170 -25.10 -3.41 14.57
N MET A 171 -24.18 -2.92 13.74
CA MET A 171 -23.30 -3.77 12.92
C MET A 171 -22.43 -4.71 13.78
N ALA A 172 -21.91 -4.24 14.91
CA ALA A 172 -21.12 -5.06 15.82
C ALA A 172 -21.99 -6.16 16.47
N GLU A 173 -23.21 -5.84 16.92
CA GLU A 173 -24.14 -6.80 17.49
C GLU A 173 -24.57 -7.87 16.47
N GLU A 174 -24.90 -7.46 15.25
CA GLU A 174 -25.22 -8.38 14.13
C GLU A 174 -24.03 -9.29 13.81
N SER A 175 -22.81 -8.76 13.77
CA SER A 175 -21.60 -9.53 13.49
C SER A 175 -21.35 -10.60 14.56
N VAL A 176 -21.48 -10.23 15.84
CA VAL A 176 -21.32 -11.18 16.96
C VAL A 176 -22.44 -12.24 16.94
N ALA A 177 -23.67 -11.85 16.63
CA ALA A 177 -24.77 -12.80 16.50
C ALA A 177 -24.55 -13.78 15.33
N ALA A 178 -24.09 -13.30 14.18
CA ALA A 178 -23.75 -14.13 13.03
C ALA A 178 -22.61 -15.10 13.34
N GLN A 179 -21.57 -14.66 14.02
CA GLN A 179 -20.47 -15.53 14.47
C GLN A 179 -21.02 -16.67 15.35
N LYS A 180 -21.79 -16.35 16.37
CA LYS A 180 -22.37 -17.36 17.26
C LYS A 180 -23.29 -18.34 16.53
N ALA A 181 -24.03 -17.88 15.54
CA ALA A 181 -24.88 -18.74 14.72
C ALA A 181 -24.05 -19.72 13.86
N ILE A 182 -22.94 -19.27 13.29
CA ILE A 182 -22.00 -20.11 12.53
C ILE A 182 -21.37 -21.15 13.45
N GLU A 183 -20.86 -20.74 14.61
CA GLU A 183 -20.27 -21.64 15.61
C GLU A 183 -21.26 -22.70 16.11
N ALA A 184 -22.53 -22.32 16.33
CA ALA A 184 -23.58 -23.24 16.75
C ALA A 184 -24.03 -24.22 15.65
N ALA A 185 -23.89 -23.83 14.40
CA ALA A 185 -24.21 -24.67 13.23
C ALA A 185 -23.05 -25.58 12.81
N ASP A 186 -21.87 -25.40 13.38
CA ASP A 186 -20.69 -26.21 13.06
C ASP A 186 -20.84 -27.62 13.66
N ALA A 187 -21.10 -28.58 12.78
CA ALA A 187 -21.39 -29.99 13.17
C ALA A 187 -20.25 -30.94 12.88
N LEU A 188 -19.18 -30.48 12.22
CA LEU A 188 -18.08 -31.35 11.80
C LEU A 188 -16.79 -31.04 12.59
N PRO A 189 -16.04 -32.06 13.01
CA PRO A 189 -14.67 -31.88 13.46
C PRO A 189 -13.84 -31.19 12.37
N PHE A 190 -12.88 -30.36 12.77
CA PHE A 190 -12.06 -29.58 11.84
C PHE A 190 -11.44 -30.41 10.73
N GLU A 191 -10.91 -31.61 11.05
CA GLU A 191 -10.25 -32.46 10.06
C GLU A 191 -11.21 -33.01 9.00
N GLU A 192 -12.43 -33.35 9.37
CA GLU A 192 -13.47 -33.79 8.43
C GLU A 192 -13.89 -32.64 7.52
N TRP A 193 -14.09 -31.45 8.10
CA TRP A 193 -14.38 -30.25 7.34
C TRP A 193 -13.24 -29.93 6.35
N ARG A 194 -12.01 -30.00 6.81
CA ARG A 194 -10.82 -29.76 5.98
C ARG A 194 -10.75 -30.71 4.80
N GLN A 195 -11.00 -32.00 5.02
CA GLN A 195 -11.01 -33.01 3.95
C GLN A 195 -12.11 -32.71 2.91
N HIS A 196 -13.31 -32.36 3.35
CA HIS A 196 -14.40 -31.97 2.45
C HIS A 196 -14.05 -30.71 1.65
N TYR A 197 -13.48 -29.70 2.29
CA TYR A 197 -13.08 -28.48 1.65
C TYR A 197 -12.01 -28.72 0.58
N MET A 198 -10.98 -29.50 0.89
CA MET A 198 -9.89 -29.81 -0.05
C MET A 198 -10.38 -30.66 -1.22
N ALA A 199 -11.27 -31.62 -0.98
CA ALA A 199 -11.86 -32.44 -2.05
C ALA A 199 -12.71 -31.59 -3.01
N ALA A 200 -13.51 -30.66 -2.48
CA ALA A 200 -14.34 -29.75 -3.28
C ALA A 200 -13.49 -28.77 -4.13
N GLN A 201 -12.30 -28.42 -3.68
CA GLN A 201 -11.37 -27.55 -4.44
C GLN A 201 -10.49 -28.32 -5.44
N GLY A 202 -10.58 -29.65 -5.50
CA GLY A 202 -9.68 -30.47 -6.34
C GLY A 202 -8.21 -30.42 -5.94
N LEU A 203 -7.95 -30.09 -4.66
CA LEU A 203 -6.61 -29.91 -4.09
C LEU A 203 -6.17 -31.12 -3.24
N GLY A 204 -6.85 -32.27 -3.41
CA GLY A 204 -6.56 -33.54 -2.72
C GLY A 204 -5.56 -34.43 -3.45
#